data_9587e0b3780515e73a37d98b1f13502c
#
_entry.id   9587e0b3780515e73a37d98b1f13502c
#
_cell.length_a   1.000
_cell.length_b   1.000
_cell.length_c   1.000
_cell.angle_alpha   90.00
_cell.angle_beta   90.00
_cell.angle_gamma   90.00
#
_symmetry.space_group_name_H-M   'P 1'
#
loop_
_entity.id
_entity.type
_entity.pdbx_description
1 polymer ?
#
loop_
_entity_poly.entity_id
_entity_poly.type
_entity_poly.pdbx_seq_one_letter_code
_entity_poly.pdbx_strand_id
1 'polypeptide(L)'
;AEQTNDLRILHIARAYQKYQTRLKDNNALDNLEKVLETGADSLKIEGRMKRPEYMASAVSELKKALDGNPPDMKTLRGIFSRGGFTDGYFSGKRQDMFGIREKEDVIAAKEIIPTIHELYRSERAVYTVDFHGCIKSGQPVEITAKWGNLQAKAVGDIPDKAQKAPVTRDSLEKQLAKLGDTVFTLGKVTAEIDDELFVPAGKLNELRRTAVEKLTEQLAEYNKPRYTITDYIPKKPNNLPPTPVKPHVRTFCRTVEQAAAA
;
A
#
# COMPACT_ATOMS: atom_id res chain seq x y z
N ALA A 1 50.95 3.36 -14.12
CA ALA A 1 49.68 4.07 -13.92
C ALA A 1 49.97 5.55 -14.23
N GLU A 2 49.81 5.95 -15.48
CA GLU A 2 49.86 7.35 -15.88
C GLU A 2 48.61 8.04 -15.35
N GLN A 3 48.82 8.95 -14.42
CA GLN A 3 47.83 9.94 -14.04
C GLN A 3 47.64 10.90 -15.23
N THR A 4 46.63 10.62 -16.03
CA THR A 4 46.16 11.57 -17.05
C THR A 4 45.51 12.74 -16.32
N ASN A 5 46.31 13.76 -16.07
CA ASN A 5 45.88 15.07 -15.57
C ASN A 5 45.18 15.87 -16.70
N ASP A 6 44.28 15.24 -17.42
CA ASP A 6 43.50 15.91 -18.45
C ASP A 6 42.31 16.60 -17.82
N LEU A 7 42.49 17.88 -17.53
CA LEU A 7 41.44 18.77 -17.03
C LEU A 7 40.15 18.73 -17.86
N ARG A 8 40.25 18.34 -19.14
CA ARG A 8 39.08 18.17 -20.02
C ARG A 8 38.25 16.96 -19.62
N ILE A 9 38.92 15.83 -19.30
CA ILE A 9 38.21 14.63 -18.81
C ILE A 9 37.54 14.93 -17.47
N LEU A 10 38.19 15.66 -16.58
CA LEU A 10 37.63 16.08 -15.31
C LEU A 10 36.45 17.05 -15.50
N HIS A 11 36.53 17.97 -16.44
CA HIS A 11 35.42 18.86 -16.81
C HIS A 11 34.25 18.09 -17.44
N ILE A 12 34.51 17.14 -18.31
CA ILE A 12 33.51 16.29 -18.93
C ILE A 12 32.88 15.40 -17.85
N ALA A 13 33.63 14.77 -16.95
CA ALA A 13 33.11 13.97 -15.85
C ALA A 13 32.28 14.80 -14.86
N ARG A 14 32.73 16.02 -14.51
CA ARG A 14 31.95 16.95 -13.68
C ARG A 14 30.70 17.47 -14.39
N ALA A 15 30.78 17.75 -15.70
CA ALA A 15 29.62 18.08 -16.51
C ALA A 15 28.67 16.87 -16.57
N TYR A 16 29.18 15.64 -16.73
CA TYR A 16 28.36 14.41 -16.72
C TYR A 16 27.72 14.15 -15.37
N GLN A 17 28.39 14.39 -14.25
CA GLN A 17 27.81 14.35 -12.91
C GLN A 17 26.77 15.47 -12.70
N LYS A 18 27.03 16.68 -13.20
CA LYS A 18 26.13 17.81 -13.14
C LYS A 18 24.90 17.63 -14.04
N TYR A 19 25.04 16.87 -15.13
CA TYR A 19 23.98 16.56 -16.09
C TYR A 19 23.46 15.13 -15.97
N GLN A 20 23.53 14.49 -14.80
CA GLN A 20 22.68 13.34 -14.52
C GLN A 20 21.23 13.81 -14.40
N THR A 21 20.74 14.40 -15.48
CA THR A 21 19.35 14.74 -15.66
C THR A 21 18.58 13.43 -15.69
N ARG A 22 17.84 13.18 -14.63
CA ARG A 22 16.88 12.08 -14.59
C ARG A 22 15.55 12.58 -15.09
N LEU A 23 14.74 11.72 -15.66
CA LEU A 23 13.38 12.06 -16.02
C LEU A 23 12.63 12.54 -14.77
N LYS A 24 11.90 13.64 -14.89
CA LYS A 24 10.93 14.08 -13.90
C LYS A 24 9.87 12.98 -13.72
N ASP A 25 9.26 12.94 -12.56
CA ASP A 25 8.13 12.03 -12.35
C ASP A 25 6.95 12.50 -13.22
N ASN A 26 6.36 11.55 -13.95
CA ASN A 26 5.19 11.84 -14.80
C ASN A 26 3.96 12.08 -13.92
N ASN A 27 3.25 13.18 -14.16
CA ASN A 27 2.03 13.51 -13.45
C ASN A 27 0.85 13.62 -14.42
N ALA A 28 -0.15 12.80 -14.19
CA ALA A 28 -1.39 12.81 -14.98
C ALA A 28 -2.54 13.53 -14.26
N LEU A 29 -2.36 14.02 -13.02
CA LEU A 29 -3.45 14.64 -12.25
C LEU A 29 -4.00 15.92 -12.91
N ASP A 30 -3.12 16.72 -13.51
CA ASP A 30 -3.53 17.94 -14.23
C ASP A 30 -4.34 17.63 -15.50
N ASN A 31 -4.31 16.37 -15.97
CA ASN A 31 -5.04 15.89 -17.15
C ASN A 31 -5.96 14.71 -16.82
N LEU A 32 -6.34 14.55 -15.54
CA LEU A 32 -7.07 13.37 -15.06
C LEU A 32 -8.38 13.15 -15.81
N GLU A 33 -9.17 14.20 -16.06
CA GLU A 33 -10.41 14.12 -16.81
C GLU A 33 -10.21 13.50 -18.19
N LYS A 34 -9.20 13.97 -18.93
CA LYS A 34 -8.88 13.42 -20.26
C LYS A 34 -8.39 11.97 -20.20
N VAL A 35 -7.70 11.59 -19.11
CA VAL A 35 -7.31 10.20 -18.90
C VAL A 35 -8.53 9.32 -18.66
N LEU A 36 -9.49 9.79 -17.85
CA LEU A 36 -10.74 9.07 -17.58
C LEU A 36 -11.64 8.97 -18.84
N GLU A 37 -11.68 10.02 -19.66
CA GLU A 37 -12.40 10.02 -20.96
C GLU A 37 -11.90 8.93 -21.92
N THR A 38 -10.68 8.43 -21.75
CA THR A 38 -10.18 7.29 -22.56
C THR A 38 -10.86 5.96 -22.25
N GLY A 39 -11.68 5.90 -21.18
CA GLY A 39 -12.33 4.67 -20.74
C GLY A 39 -11.38 3.71 -19.99
N ALA A 40 -10.30 4.22 -19.41
CA ALA A 40 -9.39 3.40 -18.62
C ALA A 40 -10.08 2.90 -17.34
N ASP A 41 -10.14 1.59 -17.16
CA ASP A 41 -10.77 0.95 -15.98
C ASP A 41 -9.93 1.05 -14.72
N SER A 42 -8.61 1.28 -14.84
CA SER A 42 -7.70 1.41 -13.71
C SER A 42 -6.52 2.32 -14.00
N LEU A 43 -6.03 2.98 -12.95
CA LEU A 43 -4.86 3.85 -13.00
C LEU A 43 -3.72 3.21 -12.21
N LYS A 44 -2.58 3.01 -12.87
CA LYS A 44 -1.38 2.45 -12.21
C LYS A 44 -0.47 3.57 -11.72
N ILE A 45 -0.19 3.58 -10.43
CA ILE A 45 0.84 4.42 -9.84
C ILE A 45 2.15 3.63 -9.80
N GLU A 46 3.19 4.15 -10.45
CA GLU A 46 4.50 3.51 -10.46
C GLU A 46 5.40 4.11 -9.36
N GLY A 47 5.78 3.27 -8.41
CA GLY A 47 6.57 3.67 -7.24
C GLY A 47 7.78 2.78 -6.98
N ARG A 48 8.27 2.04 -7.98
CA ARG A 48 9.45 1.19 -7.82
C ARG A 48 10.65 1.99 -7.31
N MET A 49 11.30 1.49 -6.28
CA MET A 49 12.43 2.14 -5.60
C MET A 49 12.08 3.48 -4.92
N LYS A 50 10.81 3.79 -4.77
CA LYS A 50 10.33 4.94 -4.00
C LYS A 50 10.01 4.55 -2.55
N ARG A 51 9.99 5.54 -1.66
CA ARG A 51 9.62 5.34 -0.25
C ARG A 51 8.11 5.17 -0.09
N PRO A 52 7.65 4.58 1.04
CA PRO A 52 6.22 4.45 1.33
C PRO A 52 5.46 5.78 1.30
N GLU A 53 6.09 6.86 1.76
CA GLU A 53 5.52 8.22 1.76
C GLU A 53 5.15 8.67 0.35
N TYR A 54 5.91 8.26 -0.63
CA TYR A 54 5.59 8.50 -2.04
C TYR A 54 4.26 7.85 -2.39
N MET A 55 4.16 6.58 -2.19
CA MET A 55 2.96 5.84 -2.58
C MET A 55 1.75 6.35 -1.83
N ALA A 56 1.89 6.59 -0.52
CA ALA A 56 0.80 7.08 0.32
C ALA A 56 0.26 8.43 -0.16
N SER A 57 1.13 9.40 -0.44
CA SER A 57 0.66 10.70 -0.91
C SER A 57 0.13 10.64 -2.34
N ALA A 58 0.77 9.89 -3.25
CA ALA A 58 0.27 9.76 -4.63
C ALA A 58 -1.13 9.13 -4.67
N VAL A 59 -1.36 8.06 -3.88
CA VAL A 59 -2.67 7.41 -3.76
C VAL A 59 -3.69 8.35 -3.12
N SER A 60 -3.33 9.05 -2.04
CA SER A 60 -4.21 9.99 -1.35
C SER A 60 -4.68 11.11 -2.27
N GLU A 61 -3.75 11.74 -2.98
CA GLU A 61 -4.09 12.88 -3.85
C GLU A 61 -4.83 12.46 -5.12
N LEU A 62 -4.49 11.28 -5.70
CA LEU A 62 -5.27 10.72 -6.79
C LEU A 62 -6.71 10.42 -6.37
N LYS A 63 -6.89 9.84 -5.17
CA LYS A 63 -8.23 9.57 -4.63
C LYS A 63 -9.02 10.86 -4.44
N LYS A 64 -8.43 11.89 -3.86
CA LYS A 64 -9.09 13.21 -3.75
C LYS A 64 -9.54 13.74 -5.11
N ALA A 65 -8.68 13.66 -6.11
CA ALA A 65 -9.01 14.11 -7.46
C ALA A 65 -10.15 13.29 -8.09
N LEU A 66 -10.17 11.97 -7.90
CA LEU A 66 -11.26 11.10 -8.36
C LEU A 66 -12.59 11.38 -7.63
N ASP A 67 -12.54 11.79 -6.36
CA ASP A 67 -13.69 12.20 -5.55
C ASP A 67 -14.14 13.65 -5.87
N GLY A 68 -13.55 14.30 -6.90
CA GLY A 68 -13.89 15.67 -7.35
C GLY A 68 -13.27 16.78 -6.50
N ASN A 69 -12.34 16.46 -5.60
CA ASN A 69 -11.64 17.43 -4.77
C ASN A 69 -10.28 17.79 -5.37
N PRO A 70 -9.82 19.05 -5.25
CA PRO A 70 -8.51 19.46 -5.77
C PRO A 70 -7.37 18.71 -5.06
N PRO A 71 -6.43 18.10 -5.82
CA PRO A 71 -5.26 17.47 -5.22
C PRO A 71 -4.27 18.50 -4.68
N ASP A 72 -3.59 18.18 -3.59
CA ASP A 72 -2.50 19.01 -3.04
C ASP A 72 -1.20 18.80 -3.82
N MET A 73 -1.07 19.54 -4.91
CA MET A 73 0.12 19.50 -5.77
C MET A 73 1.38 20.00 -5.07
N LYS A 74 1.25 20.84 -4.03
CA LYS A 74 2.40 21.31 -3.24
C LYS A 74 3.00 20.16 -2.43
N THR A 75 2.18 19.39 -1.75
CA THR A 75 2.59 18.20 -1.01
C THR A 75 3.22 17.17 -1.95
N LEU A 76 2.61 16.89 -3.09
CA LEU A 76 3.18 15.97 -4.07
C LEU A 76 4.56 16.43 -4.58
N ARG A 77 4.71 17.69 -4.94
CA ARG A 77 6.00 18.25 -5.38
C ARG A 77 7.06 18.16 -4.29
N GLY A 78 6.71 18.49 -3.05
CA GLY A 78 7.65 18.49 -1.94
C GLY A 78 8.21 17.10 -1.61
N ILE A 79 7.42 16.05 -1.74
CA ILE A 79 7.90 14.68 -1.47
C ILE A 79 8.73 14.12 -2.61
N PHE A 80 8.45 14.50 -3.86
CA PHE A 80 8.94 13.76 -5.03
C PHE A 80 9.80 14.52 -5.98
N SER A 81 9.83 15.84 -5.87
CA SER A 81 10.34 16.69 -6.90
C SER A 81 11.81 16.40 -7.24
N ARG A 82 12.06 16.22 -8.51
CA ARG A 82 13.36 16.33 -9.15
C ARG A 82 13.29 17.50 -10.12
N GLY A 83 13.08 18.71 -9.58
CA GLY A 83 12.78 19.87 -10.39
C GLY A 83 11.35 19.93 -10.90
N GLY A 84 10.38 19.30 -10.20
CA GLY A 84 8.96 19.27 -10.53
C GLY A 84 8.48 18.00 -11.22
N PHE A 85 7.25 18.06 -11.71
CA PHE A 85 6.61 17.02 -12.52
C PHE A 85 6.70 17.32 -14.01
N THR A 86 6.43 16.31 -14.83
CA THR A 86 6.25 16.48 -16.27
C THR A 86 4.93 15.83 -16.71
N ASP A 87 4.29 16.44 -17.69
CA ASP A 87 3.20 15.85 -18.48
C ASP A 87 3.65 15.49 -19.91
N GLY A 88 4.95 15.54 -20.16
CA GLY A 88 5.54 15.42 -21.48
C GLY A 88 5.13 14.15 -22.26
N TYR A 89 4.82 13.07 -21.55
CA TYR A 89 4.30 11.85 -22.16
C TYR A 89 2.86 12.03 -22.68
N PHE A 90 2.09 12.89 -22.05
CA PHE A 90 0.72 13.18 -22.43
C PHE A 90 0.65 14.30 -23.47
N SER A 91 1.40 15.38 -23.23
CA SER A 91 1.38 16.59 -24.08
C SER A 91 2.29 16.48 -25.31
N GLY A 92 3.21 15.52 -25.36
CA GLY A 92 4.26 15.41 -26.39
C GLY A 92 5.39 16.42 -26.25
N LYS A 93 5.40 17.26 -25.23
CA LYS A 93 6.43 18.29 -24.98
C LYS A 93 7.65 17.66 -24.34
N ARG A 94 8.74 17.49 -25.09
CA ARG A 94 9.97 16.84 -24.61
C ARG A 94 10.90 17.76 -23.83
N GLN A 95 10.74 19.05 -23.90
CA GLN A 95 11.70 20.06 -23.37
C GLN A 95 11.70 20.11 -21.85
N ASP A 96 10.61 19.75 -21.17
CA ASP A 96 10.48 19.81 -19.70
C ASP A 96 10.41 18.42 -19.04
N MET A 97 11.00 17.41 -19.67
CA MET A 97 10.96 16.03 -19.14
C MET A 97 12.11 15.70 -18.19
N PHE A 98 13.13 16.55 -18.10
CA PHE A 98 14.32 16.28 -17.30
C PHE A 98 14.40 17.24 -16.10
N GLY A 99 14.86 16.71 -14.97
CA GLY A 99 15.03 17.48 -13.74
C GLY A 99 16.20 16.98 -12.90
N ILE A 100 16.64 17.82 -11.99
CA ILE A 100 17.69 17.55 -11.01
C ILE A 100 17.06 17.73 -9.63
N ARG A 101 17.38 16.87 -8.68
CA ARG A 101 16.98 17.05 -7.30
C ARG A 101 17.91 18.04 -6.62
N GLU A 102 17.36 19.08 -6.11
CA GLU A 102 18.09 20.15 -5.41
C GLU A 102 18.03 19.98 -3.88
N LYS A 103 18.79 20.77 -3.13
CA LYS A 103 18.80 20.72 -1.67
C LYS A 103 17.45 21.13 -1.09
N GLU A 104 16.79 22.07 -1.73
CA GLU A 104 15.46 22.59 -1.40
C GLU A 104 14.40 21.50 -1.45
N ASP A 105 14.47 20.61 -2.44
CA ASP A 105 13.58 19.45 -2.55
C ASP A 105 13.74 18.49 -1.35
N VAL A 106 14.97 18.36 -0.83
CA VAL A 106 15.24 17.50 0.33
C VAL A 106 14.69 18.11 1.62
N ILE A 107 14.80 19.44 1.76
CA ILE A 107 14.27 20.17 2.93
C ILE A 107 12.74 20.10 2.93
N ALA A 108 12.10 20.41 1.82
CA ALA A 108 10.65 20.33 1.67
C ALA A 108 10.11 18.93 1.99
N ALA A 109 10.80 17.89 1.54
CA ALA A 109 10.41 16.50 1.85
C ALA A 109 10.45 16.20 3.36
N LYS A 110 11.45 16.72 4.10
CA LYS A 110 11.56 16.50 5.56
C LYS A 110 10.40 17.13 6.34
N GLU A 111 9.89 18.25 5.90
CA GLU A 111 8.77 18.94 6.55
C GLU A 111 7.44 18.22 6.30
N ILE A 112 7.27 17.61 5.13
CA ILE A 112 6.02 16.99 4.71
C ILE A 112 5.90 15.53 5.18
N ILE A 113 7.01 14.80 5.27
CA ILE A 113 7.04 13.36 5.64
C ILE A 113 6.22 13.04 6.90
N PRO A 114 6.30 13.78 8.02
CA PRO A 114 5.52 13.49 9.22
C PRO A 114 4.01 13.49 8.96
N THR A 115 3.52 14.44 8.17
CA THR A 115 2.09 14.53 7.81
C THR A 115 1.65 13.34 6.97
N ILE A 116 2.52 12.88 6.06
CA ILE A 116 2.20 11.72 5.23
C ILE A 116 2.23 10.42 6.02
N HIS A 117 3.09 10.29 7.03
CA HIS A 117 3.10 9.14 7.91
C HIS A 117 1.74 8.90 8.58
N GLU A 118 1.00 9.97 8.90
CA GLU A 118 -0.33 9.84 9.50
C GLU A 118 -1.34 9.15 8.55
N LEU A 119 -1.13 9.16 7.23
CA LEU A 119 -2.02 8.51 6.26
C LEU A 119 -2.00 6.98 6.36
N TYR A 120 -0.91 6.40 6.86
CA TYR A 120 -0.73 4.95 6.95
C TYR A 120 -0.14 4.49 8.29
N ARG A 121 -0.20 5.36 9.31
CA ARG A 121 0.32 5.07 10.65
C ARG A 121 -0.46 3.96 11.34
N SER A 122 -1.75 3.88 11.08
CA SER A 122 -2.64 2.87 11.65
C SER A 122 -3.52 2.25 10.57
N GLU A 123 -3.91 1.00 10.79
CA GLU A 123 -4.88 0.35 9.92
C GLU A 123 -6.21 1.10 9.91
N ARG A 124 -6.78 1.25 8.72
CA ARG A 124 -8.10 1.86 8.58
C ARG A 124 -9.16 0.80 8.81
N ALA A 125 -9.98 0.99 9.81
CA ALA A 125 -11.13 0.14 10.05
C ALA A 125 -12.16 0.26 8.89
N VAL A 126 -12.42 -0.85 8.23
CA VAL A 126 -13.30 -0.95 7.04
C VAL A 126 -14.46 -1.92 7.27
N TYR A 127 -14.29 -2.84 8.21
CA TYR A 127 -15.25 -3.91 8.50
C TYR A 127 -15.85 -3.74 9.89
N THR A 128 -17.12 -4.08 10.07
CA THR A 128 -17.78 -4.09 11.37
C THR A 128 -17.80 -5.52 11.90
N VAL A 129 -17.17 -5.78 13.06
CA VAL A 129 -17.13 -7.09 13.69
C VAL A 129 -18.10 -7.19 14.85
N ASP A 130 -18.91 -8.22 14.87
CA ASP A 130 -19.77 -8.58 16.00
C ASP A 130 -19.05 -9.56 16.91
N PHE A 131 -19.28 -9.44 18.23
CA PHE A 131 -18.71 -10.37 19.20
C PHE A 131 -19.79 -11.10 19.98
N HIS A 132 -19.47 -12.35 20.30
CA HIS A 132 -20.22 -13.14 21.27
C HIS A 132 -19.26 -13.69 22.33
N GLY A 133 -19.54 -13.40 23.61
CA GLY A 133 -18.79 -13.92 24.74
C GLY A 133 -19.59 -14.98 25.49
N CYS A 134 -18.96 -16.13 25.79
CA CYS A 134 -19.51 -17.17 26.64
C CYS A 134 -18.60 -17.36 27.85
N ILE A 135 -19.11 -17.05 29.05
CA ILE A 135 -18.39 -17.10 30.33
C ILE A 135 -19.25 -17.88 31.32
N LYS A 136 -19.03 -19.18 31.40
CA LYS A 136 -19.86 -20.09 32.21
C LYS A 136 -19.01 -20.79 33.29
N SER A 137 -19.61 -21.08 34.41
CA SER A 137 -18.97 -21.79 35.51
C SER A 137 -18.50 -23.17 35.08
N GLY A 138 -17.24 -23.48 35.37
CA GLY A 138 -16.63 -24.77 35.02
C GLY A 138 -16.34 -25.00 33.55
N GLN A 139 -16.55 -23.99 32.68
CA GLN A 139 -16.25 -24.08 31.25
C GLN A 139 -15.22 -23.05 30.86
N PRO A 140 -14.36 -23.33 29.86
CA PRO A 140 -13.43 -22.33 29.34
C PRO A 140 -14.15 -21.10 28.79
N VAL A 141 -13.57 -19.93 29.01
CA VAL A 141 -14.08 -18.67 28.44
C VAL A 141 -13.94 -18.70 26.93
N GLU A 142 -15.00 -18.37 26.22
CA GLU A 142 -15.00 -18.32 24.76
C GLU A 142 -15.37 -16.93 24.26
N ILE A 143 -14.57 -16.42 23.30
CA ILE A 143 -14.88 -15.20 22.56
C ILE A 143 -14.95 -15.55 21.08
N THR A 144 -16.10 -15.27 20.47
CA THR A 144 -16.30 -15.44 19.03
C THR A 144 -16.42 -14.07 18.37
N ALA A 145 -15.58 -13.84 17.36
CA ALA A 145 -15.66 -12.68 16.48
C ALA A 145 -16.33 -13.09 15.16
N LYS A 146 -17.26 -12.27 14.65
CA LYS A 146 -18.05 -12.59 13.45
C LYS A 146 -18.11 -11.39 12.51
N TRP A 147 -17.92 -11.66 11.23
CA TRP A 147 -18.19 -10.74 10.12
C TRP A 147 -18.86 -11.46 8.95
N GLY A 148 -20.08 -11.06 8.62
CA GLY A 148 -20.85 -11.78 7.59
C GLY A 148 -21.02 -13.27 7.93
N ASN A 149 -20.52 -14.12 7.04
CA ASN A 149 -20.52 -15.57 7.21
C ASN A 149 -19.22 -16.12 7.83
N LEU A 150 -18.22 -15.27 8.05
CA LEU A 150 -16.97 -15.67 8.68
C LEU A 150 -17.09 -15.53 10.19
N GLN A 151 -16.52 -16.47 10.90
CA GLN A 151 -16.45 -16.44 12.36
C GLN A 151 -15.17 -17.10 12.85
N ALA A 152 -14.59 -16.54 13.89
CA ALA A 152 -13.39 -17.04 14.52
C ALA A 152 -13.56 -17.07 16.03
N LYS A 153 -13.14 -18.17 16.65
CA LYS A 153 -13.29 -18.45 18.07
C LYS A 153 -11.93 -18.48 18.76
N ALA A 154 -11.85 -17.80 19.90
CA ALA A 154 -10.76 -17.92 20.85
C ALA A 154 -11.30 -18.56 22.13
N VAL A 155 -10.53 -19.51 22.69
CA VAL A 155 -10.87 -20.24 23.91
C VAL A 155 -9.77 -19.98 24.93
N GLY A 156 -10.18 -19.61 26.14
CA GLY A 156 -9.28 -19.31 27.24
C GLY A 156 -9.39 -20.29 28.40
N ASP A 157 -8.91 -19.83 29.56
CA ASP A 157 -8.96 -20.62 30.78
C ASP A 157 -10.39 -20.68 31.35
N ILE A 158 -10.63 -21.58 32.31
CA ILE A 158 -11.87 -21.64 33.08
C ILE A 158 -11.91 -20.39 34.02
N PRO A 159 -13.02 -19.64 34.09
CA PRO A 159 -13.11 -18.45 34.93
C PRO A 159 -13.12 -18.81 36.42
N ASP A 160 -12.48 -17.96 37.21
CA ASP A 160 -12.49 -18.08 38.68
C ASP A 160 -13.78 -17.52 39.27
N LYS A 161 -14.08 -17.89 40.54
CA LYS A 161 -15.12 -17.19 41.32
C LYS A 161 -14.66 -15.77 41.65
N ALA A 162 -15.55 -14.80 41.46
CA ALA A 162 -15.27 -13.40 41.73
C ALA A 162 -15.17 -13.16 43.24
N GLN A 163 -14.04 -12.60 43.70
CA GLN A 163 -13.88 -12.19 45.10
C GLN A 163 -14.35 -10.74 45.35
N LYS A 164 -14.27 -9.88 44.37
CA LYS A 164 -14.60 -8.44 44.50
C LYS A 164 -15.46 -7.90 43.35
N ALA A 165 -15.12 -8.15 42.11
CA ALA A 165 -15.81 -7.58 40.95
C ALA A 165 -16.01 -8.68 39.89
N PRO A 166 -17.24 -9.18 39.74
CA PRO A 166 -17.58 -10.12 38.70
C PRO A 166 -17.46 -9.48 37.29
N VAL A 167 -17.23 -10.29 36.31
CA VAL A 167 -17.27 -9.84 34.91
C VAL A 167 -18.72 -9.49 34.56
N THR A 168 -18.90 -8.33 33.97
CA THR A 168 -20.21 -7.86 33.50
C THR A 168 -20.20 -7.70 31.99
N ARG A 169 -21.38 -7.65 31.37
CA ARG A 169 -21.50 -7.36 29.95
C ARG A 169 -20.79 -6.06 29.56
N ASP A 170 -20.99 -5.00 30.36
CA ASP A 170 -20.35 -3.69 30.10
C ASP A 170 -18.82 -3.76 30.19
N SER A 171 -18.29 -4.53 31.16
CA SER A 171 -16.85 -4.73 31.30
C SER A 171 -16.28 -5.52 30.15
N LEU A 172 -16.98 -6.54 29.67
CA LEU A 172 -16.62 -7.32 28.50
C LEU A 172 -16.63 -6.45 27.24
N GLU A 173 -17.70 -5.72 27.00
CA GLU A 173 -17.84 -4.82 25.84
C GLU A 173 -16.71 -3.79 25.78
N LYS A 174 -16.36 -3.16 26.91
CA LYS A 174 -15.22 -2.25 27.00
C LYS A 174 -13.88 -2.88 26.62
N GLN A 175 -13.69 -4.18 26.88
CA GLN A 175 -12.45 -4.86 26.46
C GLN A 175 -12.51 -5.25 24.98
N LEU A 176 -13.66 -5.67 24.47
CA LEU A 176 -13.86 -6.05 23.08
C LEU A 176 -13.81 -4.84 22.12
N ALA A 177 -14.18 -3.66 22.61
CA ALA A 177 -14.12 -2.41 21.84
C ALA A 177 -12.70 -1.93 21.51
N LYS A 178 -11.67 -2.48 22.15
CA LYS A 178 -10.27 -2.07 21.93
C LYS A 178 -9.71 -2.67 20.63
N LEU A 179 -10.21 -2.20 19.48
CA LEU A 179 -9.88 -2.70 18.15
C LEU A 179 -8.87 -1.81 17.39
N GLY A 180 -8.15 -0.92 18.10
CA GLY A 180 -7.10 -0.10 17.51
C GLY A 180 -6.09 -0.94 16.72
N ASP A 181 -5.58 -0.39 15.63
CA ASP A 181 -4.65 -1.04 14.68
C ASP A 181 -5.19 -2.33 14.04
N THR A 182 -6.53 -2.45 13.93
CA THR A 182 -7.17 -3.52 13.17
C THR A 182 -8.05 -2.95 12.06
N VAL A 183 -8.39 -3.81 11.09
CA VAL A 183 -9.32 -3.46 10.00
C VAL A 183 -10.79 -3.40 10.45
N PHE A 184 -11.07 -3.57 11.75
CA PHE A 184 -12.41 -3.71 12.29
C PHE A 184 -12.83 -2.54 13.16
N THR A 185 -14.13 -2.18 13.07
CA THR A 185 -14.88 -1.42 14.07
C THR A 185 -15.78 -2.35 14.87
N LEU A 186 -16.09 -1.98 16.11
CA LEU A 186 -17.02 -2.74 16.94
C LEU A 186 -18.45 -2.63 16.40
N GLY A 187 -19.09 -3.79 16.18
CA GLY A 187 -20.51 -3.93 15.93
C GLY A 187 -21.26 -4.31 17.19
N LYS A 188 -22.11 -5.32 17.08
CA LYS A 188 -22.93 -5.82 18.18
C LYS A 188 -22.12 -6.72 19.12
N VAL A 189 -22.28 -6.51 20.43
CA VAL A 189 -21.74 -7.44 21.44
C VAL A 189 -22.89 -8.17 22.13
N THR A 190 -22.82 -9.49 22.13
CA THR A 190 -23.70 -10.37 22.88
C THR A 190 -22.90 -11.20 23.88
N ALA A 191 -23.50 -11.55 25.01
CA ALA A 191 -22.79 -12.33 26.01
C ALA A 191 -23.74 -13.23 26.79
N GLU A 192 -23.25 -14.43 27.09
CA GLU A 192 -23.83 -15.36 28.08
C GLU A 192 -22.83 -15.44 29.24
N ILE A 193 -23.18 -14.85 30.36
CA ILE A 193 -22.29 -14.72 31.53
C ILE A 193 -23.03 -15.24 32.75
N ASP A 194 -22.48 -16.26 33.40
CA ASP A 194 -22.97 -16.71 34.69
C ASP A 194 -22.56 -15.73 35.81
N ASP A 195 -23.37 -15.64 36.84
CA ASP A 195 -23.12 -14.72 37.97
C ASP A 195 -21.85 -15.10 38.76
N GLU A 196 -21.23 -14.12 39.41
CA GLU A 196 -20.10 -14.26 40.30
C GLU A 196 -18.82 -14.84 39.69
N LEU A 197 -18.64 -14.73 38.37
CA LEU A 197 -17.43 -15.16 37.72
C LEU A 197 -16.42 -13.99 37.49
N PHE A 198 -15.16 -14.31 37.55
CA PHE A 198 -14.08 -13.36 37.31
C PHE A 198 -13.18 -13.81 36.17
N VAL A 199 -12.93 -12.90 35.24
CA VAL A 199 -11.93 -13.06 34.18
C VAL A 199 -11.03 -11.83 34.14
N PRO A 200 -9.72 -11.98 34.29
CA PRO A 200 -8.81 -10.85 34.20
C PRO A 200 -8.93 -10.10 32.87
N ALA A 201 -8.95 -8.76 32.91
CA ALA A 201 -9.05 -7.94 31.69
C ALA A 201 -7.93 -8.24 30.68
N GLY A 202 -6.73 -8.62 31.14
CA GLY A 202 -5.62 -9.06 30.29
C GLY A 202 -5.98 -10.30 29.47
N LYS A 203 -6.65 -11.27 30.08
CA LYS A 203 -7.10 -12.50 29.41
C LYS A 203 -8.20 -12.22 28.37
N LEU A 204 -9.16 -11.36 28.71
CA LEU A 204 -10.17 -10.93 27.73
C LEU A 204 -9.55 -10.22 26.53
N ASN A 205 -8.53 -9.39 26.75
CA ASN A 205 -7.79 -8.74 25.68
C ASN A 205 -6.99 -9.73 24.82
N GLU A 206 -6.42 -10.76 25.42
CA GLU A 206 -5.71 -11.83 24.72
C GLU A 206 -6.69 -12.60 23.82
N LEU A 207 -7.83 -13.03 24.37
CA LEU A 207 -8.88 -13.73 23.63
C LEU A 207 -9.44 -12.89 22.47
N ARG A 208 -9.69 -11.59 22.71
CA ARG A 208 -10.11 -10.68 21.65
C ARG A 208 -9.06 -10.65 20.52
N ARG A 209 -7.77 -10.45 20.85
CA ARG A 209 -6.69 -10.39 19.85
C ARG A 209 -6.64 -11.68 19.03
N THR A 210 -6.66 -12.82 19.68
CA THR A 210 -6.65 -14.14 19.03
C THR A 210 -7.86 -14.34 18.11
N ALA A 211 -9.07 -13.95 18.56
CA ALA A 211 -10.27 -14.05 17.74
C ALA A 211 -10.22 -13.13 16.52
N VAL A 212 -9.75 -11.89 16.69
CA VAL A 212 -9.59 -10.90 15.62
C VAL A 212 -8.52 -11.34 14.62
N GLU A 213 -7.38 -11.84 15.08
CA GLU A 213 -6.30 -12.34 14.22
C GLU A 213 -6.79 -13.48 13.33
N LYS A 214 -7.42 -14.50 13.92
CA LYS A 214 -8.01 -15.61 13.16
C LYS A 214 -9.09 -15.15 12.17
N LEU A 215 -9.91 -14.18 12.55
CA LEU A 215 -10.91 -13.62 11.64
C LEU A 215 -10.26 -12.84 10.50
N THR A 216 -9.17 -12.12 10.77
CA THR A 216 -8.39 -11.40 9.75
C THR A 216 -7.78 -12.38 8.73
N GLU A 217 -7.25 -13.51 9.19
CA GLU A 217 -6.73 -14.57 8.31
C GLU A 217 -7.84 -15.15 7.42
N GLN A 218 -9.02 -15.45 7.99
CA GLN A 218 -10.16 -15.93 7.21
C GLN A 218 -10.64 -14.87 6.20
N LEU A 219 -10.64 -13.60 6.58
CA LEU A 219 -11.02 -12.49 5.71
C LEU A 219 -10.03 -12.34 4.55
N ALA A 220 -8.73 -12.47 4.83
CA ALA A 220 -7.69 -12.45 3.80
C ALA A 220 -7.87 -13.60 2.80
N GLU A 221 -8.20 -14.80 3.27
CA GLU A 221 -8.49 -15.95 2.40
C GLU A 221 -9.79 -15.76 1.60
N TYR A 222 -10.83 -15.22 2.24
CA TYR A 222 -12.11 -14.91 1.58
C TYR A 222 -11.95 -13.91 0.45
N ASN A 223 -11.11 -12.90 0.64
CA ASN A 223 -10.86 -11.84 -0.34
C ASN A 223 -9.84 -12.23 -1.42
N LYS A 224 -9.24 -13.42 -1.35
CA LYS A 224 -8.36 -13.88 -2.42
C LYS A 224 -9.13 -14.03 -3.73
N PRO A 225 -8.64 -13.46 -4.82
CA PRO A 225 -9.27 -13.66 -6.11
C PRO A 225 -9.25 -15.15 -6.49
N ARG A 226 -10.41 -15.68 -6.74
CA ARG A 226 -10.55 -17.08 -7.21
C ARG A 226 -10.48 -17.09 -8.72
N TYR A 227 -9.36 -17.54 -9.26
CA TYR A 227 -9.21 -17.74 -10.69
C TYR A 227 -9.55 -19.20 -11.02
N THR A 228 -10.46 -19.40 -11.95
CA THR A 228 -10.56 -20.68 -12.64
C THR A 228 -9.50 -20.67 -13.73
N ILE A 229 -8.45 -21.46 -13.56
CA ILE A 229 -7.48 -21.69 -14.63
C ILE A 229 -8.21 -22.52 -15.68
N THR A 230 -8.72 -21.87 -16.70
CA THR A 230 -9.10 -22.57 -17.92
C THR A 230 -7.84 -22.80 -18.73
N ASP A 231 -7.66 -24.00 -19.28
CA ASP A 231 -6.55 -24.29 -20.18
C ASP A 231 -6.58 -23.29 -21.35
N TYR A 232 -5.83 -22.21 -21.18
CA TYR A 232 -5.65 -21.25 -22.27
C TYR A 232 -4.68 -21.86 -23.27
N ILE A 233 -5.26 -22.41 -24.34
CA ILE A 233 -4.46 -22.78 -25.53
C ILE A 233 -4.30 -21.49 -26.33
N PRO A 234 -3.12 -20.88 -26.36
CA PRO A 234 -2.91 -19.67 -27.14
C PRO A 234 -3.19 -20.01 -28.61
N LYS A 235 -4.22 -19.36 -29.18
CA LYS A 235 -4.45 -19.45 -30.61
C LYS A 235 -3.22 -18.87 -31.29
N LYS A 236 -2.47 -19.71 -32.01
CA LYS A 236 -1.39 -19.22 -32.88
C LYS A 236 -2.01 -18.18 -33.81
N PRO A 237 -1.45 -16.95 -33.91
CA PRO A 237 -1.93 -16.00 -34.89
C PRO A 237 -1.85 -16.66 -36.27
N ASN A 238 -2.97 -16.70 -36.98
CA ASN A 238 -3.06 -17.33 -38.30
C ASN A 238 -2.16 -16.68 -39.38
N ASN A 239 -1.46 -15.59 -39.04
CA ASN A 239 -0.66 -14.77 -39.95
C ASN A 239 0.82 -14.71 -39.57
N LEU A 240 1.33 -15.69 -38.83
CA LEU A 240 2.80 -15.80 -38.74
C LEU A 240 3.33 -16.23 -40.12
N PRO A 241 4.30 -15.50 -40.69
CA PRO A 241 4.93 -15.91 -41.93
C PRO A 241 5.51 -17.32 -41.78
N PRO A 242 5.36 -18.19 -42.75
CA PRO A 242 5.73 -19.61 -42.68
C PRO A 242 7.27 -19.84 -42.63
N THR A 243 8.07 -18.82 -42.60
CA THR A 243 9.52 -18.94 -42.63
C THR A 243 10.10 -18.68 -41.24
N PRO A 244 10.98 -19.56 -40.74
CA PRO A 244 11.75 -19.25 -39.55
C PRO A 244 12.60 -18.01 -39.83
N VAL A 245 12.19 -16.89 -39.27
CA VAL A 245 12.98 -15.67 -39.31
C VAL A 245 14.24 -15.97 -38.51
N LYS A 246 15.41 -15.94 -39.17
CA LYS A 246 16.69 -16.02 -38.49
C LYS A 246 16.69 -14.94 -37.39
N PRO A 247 17.02 -15.27 -36.16
CA PRO A 247 17.05 -14.27 -35.11
C PRO A 247 18.04 -13.18 -35.49
N HIS A 248 17.59 -11.94 -35.54
CA HIS A 248 18.44 -10.78 -35.76
C HIS A 248 18.76 -10.14 -34.39
N VAL A 249 20.04 -10.05 -34.11
CA VAL A 249 20.48 -9.22 -32.96
C VAL A 249 20.59 -7.78 -33.47
N ARG A 250 19.86 -6.87 -32.79
CA ARG A 250 19.97 -5.44 -33.03
C ARG A 250 20.66 -4.80 -31.83
N THR A 251 21.80 -4.19 -32.07
CA THR A 251 22.56 -3.47 -31.06
C THR A 251 22.40 -1.98 -31.29
N PHE A 252 22.05 -1.24 -30.27
CA PHE A 252 22.05 0.21 -30.30
C PHE A 252 23.40 0.72 -29.81
N CYS A 253 24.20 1.25 -30.72
CA CYS A 253 25.50 1.82 -30.43
C CYS A 253 25.40 3.35 -30.43
N ARG A 254 26.09 4.00 -29.49
CA ARG A 254 26.17 5.46 -29.42
C ARG A 254 27.35 6.03 -30.20
N THR A 255 28.36 5.22 -30.47
CA THR A 255 29.55 5.60 -31.22
C THR A 255 29.87 4.59 -32.29
N VAL A 256 30.64 5.01 -33.30
CA VAL A 256 31.07 4.16 -34.38
C VAL A 256 31.98 3.02 -33.88
N GLU A 257 32.83 3.29 -32.88
CA GLU A 257 33.68 2.29 -32.26
C GLU A 257 32.88 1.19 -31.57
N GLN A 258 31.79 1.55 -30.90
CA GLN A 258 30.89 0.57 -30.32
C GLN A 258 30.18 -0.27 -31.37
N ALA A 259 29.83 0.30 -32.50
CA ALA A 259 29.24 -0.42 -33.62
C ALA A 259 30.21 -1.38 -34.28
N ALA A 260 31.49 -1.05 -34.31
CA ALA A 260 32.55 -1.91 -34.85
C ALA A 260 32.91 -3.08 -33.94
N ALA A 261 32.59 -2.97 -32.62
CA ALA A 261 32.83 -4.00 -31.60
C ALA A 261 31.64 -4.94 -31.37
N ALA A 262 30.47 -4.65 -31.96
CA ALA A 262 29.23 -5.39 -31.79
C ALA A 262 29.02 -6.42 -32.89
#